data_09f5234ec9d2426f14f54b5a8a740904
#
_entry.id   09f5234ec9d2426f14f54b5a8a740904
#
_cell.length_a   1.000
_cell.length_b   1.000
_cell.length_c   1.000
_cell.angle_alpha   90.00
_cell.angle_beta   90.00
_cell.angle_gamma   90.00
#
_symmetry.space_group_name_H-M   'P 1'
#
loop_
_entity.id
_entity.type
_entity.pdbx_description
1 polymer ?
#
loop_
_entity_poly.entity_id
_entity_poly.type
_entity_poly.pdbx_seq_one_letter_code
_entity_poly.pdbx_strand_id
1 'polypeptide(L)'
;MRKTWSNEEMKKQLLGGVIMDVTSKEQAKIAEEAGAVAVMALERIPADIRAAGGVSRMSDPKMIKEIMNTVSIPVMAKVRIGHFVEAQILEAIGIDCIDESEVLSPADNVYHVDKNTFKTPFVCGARDLGEALRRISEGAKMIRTKGEAGTGDVVQAVKHMRTIQNEIRYVVSLREDELYHIAKEYQVPYELIQYVHKNGKLPVPNFSAGGVATPADAALMRQLGAEG
;
A
#
# COMPACT_ATOMS: atom_id res chain seq x y z
N MET A 1 15.68 -6.31 21.53
CA MET A 1 15.91 -5.75 20.17
C MET A 1 14.69 -6.01 19.35
N ARG A 2 14.14 -5.00 18.68
CA ARG A 2 13.01 -5.17 17.78
C ARG A 2 13.42 -6.06 16.60
N LYS A 3 12.49 -6.93 16.13
CA LYS A 3 12.73 -7.77 14.94
C LYS A 3 12.87 -6.89 13.70
N THR A 4 13.86 -7.16 12.88
CA THR A 4 13.96 -6.61 11.52
C THR A 4 13.29 -7.59 10.57
N TRP A 5 12.39 -7.08 9.72
CA TRP A 5 11.61 -7.88 8.79
C TRP A 5 12.29 -7.90 7.42
N SER A 6 12.59 -9.07 6.87
CA SER A 6 12.92 -9.21 5.45
C SER A 6 11.65 -9.05 4.59
N ASN A 7 11.82 -8.75 3.29
CA ASN A 7 10.67 -8.65 2.37
C ASN A 7 9.82 -9.91 2.34
N GLU A 8 10.43 -11.09 2.38
CA GLU A 8 9.71 -12.38 2.37
C GLU A 8 8.98 -12.64 3.69
N GLU A 9 9.60 -12.31 4.83
CA GLU A 9 8.92 -12.40 6.13
C GLU A 9 7.77 -11.42 6.24
N MET A 10 7.97 -10.17 5.77
CA MET A 10 6.92 -9.15 5.71
C MET A 10 5.74 -9.65 4.88
N LYS A 11 5.99 -10.15 3.67
CA LYS A 11 4.96 -10.69 2.80
C LYS A 11 4.17 -11.82 3.48
N LYS A 12 4.86 -12.78 4.11
CA LYS A 12 4.19 -13.88 4.84
C LYS A 12 3.36 -13.38 6.00
N GLN A 13 3.87 -12.38 6.74
CA GLN A 13 3.20 -11.79 7.89
C GLN A 13 1.90 -11.07 7.49
N LEU A 14 1.91 -10.36 6.36
CA LEU A 14 0.81 -9.50 5.95
C LEU A 14 -0.32 -10.25 5.23
N LEU A 15 -0.01 -11.31 4.48
CA LEU A 15 -1.00 -12.01 3.65
C LEU A 15 -2.15 -12.57 4.47
N GLY A 16 -3.38 -12.25 4.04
CA GLY A 16 -4.62 -12.70 4.68
C GLY A 16 -4.99 -11.95 5.95
N GLY A 17 -4.17 -10.99 6.38
CA GLY A 17 -4.35 -10.27 7.63
C GLY A 17 -4.90 -8.86 7.46
N VAL A 18 -5.08 -8.20 8.60
CA VAL A 18 -5.56 -6.81 8.69
C VAL A 18 -4.43 -5.90 9.15
N ILE A 19 -4.23 -4.80 8.43
CA ILE A 19 -3.34 -3.70 8.80
C ILE A 19 -4.23 -2.61 9.42
N MET A 20 -3.95 -2.20 10.66
CA MET A 20 -4.75 -1.21 11.38
C MET A 20 -4.07 0.15 11.38
N ASP A 21 -4.82 1.19 10.98
CA ASP A 21 -4.42 2.58 11.18
C ASP A 21 -4.48 2.92 12.68
N VAL A 22 -3.40 3.48 13.23
CA VAL A 22 -3.29 3.83 14.65
C VAL A 22 -2.66 5.21 14.82
N THR A 23 -3.15 5.98 15.79
CA THR A 23 -2.68 7.35 16.08
C THR A 23 -1.92 7.46 17.38
N SER A 24 -1.80 6.39 18.15
CA SER A 24 -1.03 6.33 19.40
C SER A 24 -0.49 4.93 19.68
N LYS A 25 0.46 4.86 20.59
CA LYS A 25 1.02 3.56 21.06
C LYS A 25 -0.02 2.69 21.76
N GLU A 26 -0.99 3.30 22.45
CA GLU A 26 -2.10 2.60 23.10
C GLU A 26 -3.00 1.92 22.06
N GLN A 27 -3.37 2.64 21.00
CA GLN A 27 -4.12 2.05 19.87
C GLN A 27 -3.32 0.95 19.17
N ALA A 28 -2.03 1.13 18.98
CA ALA A 28 -1.17 0.12 18.38
C ALA A 28 -1.15 -1.18 19.18
N LYS A 29 -1.07 -1.09 20.53
CA LYS A 29 -1.15 -2.24 21.41
C LYS A 29 -2.50 -2.95 21.32
N ILE A 30 -3.60 -2.21 21.34
CA ILE A 30 -4.96 -2.75 21.17
C ILE A 30 -5.08 -3.48 19.83
N ALA A 31 -4.56 -2.88 18.74
CA ALA A 31 -4.59 -3.49 17.41
C ALA A 31 -3.81 -4.82 17.38
N GLU A 32 -2.63 -4.87 17.96
CA GLU A 32 -1.82 -6.10 18.06
C GLU A 32 -2.54 -7.17 18.89
N GLU A 33 -3.08 -6.81 20.05
CA GLU A 33 -3.84 -7.72 20.92
C GLU A 33 -5.12 -8.24 20.24
N ALA A 34 -5.73 -7.44 19.36
CA ALA A 34 -6.87 -7.83 18.53
C ALA A 34 -6.50 -8.72 17.33
N GLY A 35 -5.21 -8.96 17.08
CA GLY A 35 -4.74 -9.84 16.01
C GLY A 35 -4.39 -9.14 14.70
N ALA A 36 -4.21 -7.82 14.70
CA ALA A 36 -3.66 -7.12 13.53
C ALA A 36 -2.28 -7.68 13.18
N VAL A 37 -2.01 -7.81 11.87
CA VAL A 37 -0.73 -8.33 11.38
C VAL A 37 0.32 -7.25 11.20
N ALA A 38 -0.09 -6.00 11.14
CA ALA A 38 0.73 -4.79 11.12
C ALA A 38 -0.10 -3.59 11.55
N VAL A 39 0.56 -2.49 11.85
CA VAL A 39 -0.07 -1.19 12.09
C VAL A 39 0.50 -0.12 11.16
N MET A 40 -0.36 0.83 10.77
CA MET A 40 0.02 2.04 10.05
C MET A 40 0.02 3.20 11.02
N ALA A 41 1.19 3.76 11.31
CA ALA A 41 1.34 4.89 12.21
C ALA A 41 0.95 6.21 11.53
N LEU A 42 -0.04 6.91 12.07
CA LEU A 42 -0.59 8.17 11.56
C LEU A 42 -0.76 9.16 12.72
N GLU A 43 -0.51 10.45 12.51
CA GLU A 43 -0.92 11.47 13.48
C GLU A 43 -2.42 11.76 13.43
N ARG A 44 -2.98 11.67 12.22
CA ARG A 44 -4.41 11.87 11.96
C ARG A 44 -4.89 10.82 10.97
N ILE A 45 -6.13 10.40 11.12
CA ILE A 45 -6.78 9.57 10.11
C ILE A 45 -7.03 10.40 8.84
N PRO A 46 -6.97 9.78 7.64
CA PRO A 46 -7.08 10.50 6.37
C PRO A 46 -8.34 11.37 6.22
N ALA A 47 -9.47 10.96 6.79
CA ALA A 47 -10.69 11.74 6.79
C ALA A 47 -10.54 13.08 7.53
N ASP A 48 -9.88 13.08 8.69
CA ASP A 48 -9.64 14.27 9.50
C ASP A 48 -8.66 15.24 8.80
N ILE A 49 -7.66 14.71 8.10
CA ILE A 49 -6.71 15.51 7.31
C ILE A 49 -7.46 16.29 6.22
N ARG A 50 -8.37 15.62 5.50
CA ARG A 50 -9.17 16.27 4.46
C ARG A 50 -10.12 17.34 5.01
N ALA A 51 -10.71 17.09 6.17
CA ALA A 51 -11.61 18.03 6.83
C ALA A 51 -10.89 19.29 7.34
N ALA A 52 -9.65 19.15 7.81
CA ALA A 52 -8.87 20.27 8.37
C ALA A 52 -8.28 21.19 7.30
N GLY A 53 -8.11 20.71 6.07
CA GLY A 53 -7.41 21.45 5.00
C GLY A 53 -5.91 21.62 5.25
N GLY A 54 -5.23 22.35 4.37
CA GLY A 54 -3.79 22.61 4.48
C GLY A 54 -2.91 21.49 3.93
N VAL A 55 -1.61 21.56 4.25
CA VAL A 55 -0.61 20.58 3.78
C VAL A 55 -0.46 19.47 4.80
N SER A 56 -0.76 18.25 4.36
CA SER A 56 -0.57 17.03 5.14
C SER A 56 0.80 16.40 4.83
N ARG A 57 1.58 16.15 5.87
CA ARG A 57 2.97 15.67 5.78
C ARG A 57 3.15 14.32 6.50
N MET A 58 4.33 13.74 6.37
CA MET A 58 4.78 12.61 7.19
C MET A 58 4.57 12.91 8.68
N SER A 59 4.14 11.91 9.43
CA SER A 59 3.98 11.99 10.88
C SER A 59 5.31 12.16 11.62
N ASP A 60 5.26 12.70 12.84
CA ASP A 60 6.44 12.93 13.67
C ASP A 60 7.21 11.62 13.90
N PRO A 61 8.52 11.58 13.56
CA PRO A 61 9.38 10.41 13.80
C PRO A 61 9.41 9.94 15.26
N LYS A 62 9.21 10.85 16.23
CA LYS A 62 9.15 10.49 17.65
C LYS A 62 7.93 9.62 17.95
N MET A 63 6.75 10.03 17.48
CA MET A 63 5.51 9.27 17.63
C MET A 63 5.63 7.89 16.94
N ILE A 64 6.18 7.86 15.73
CA ILE A 64 6.40 6.62 14.99
C ILE A 64 7.31 5.68 15.81
N LYS A 65 8.42 6.17 16.37
CA LYS A 65 9.32 5.38 17.22
C LYS A 65 8.64 4.87 18.50
N GLU A 66 7.77 5.66 19.13
CA GLU A 66 7.01 5.22 20.30
C GLU A 66 6.10 4.03 19.95
N ILE A 67 5.40 4.06 18.80
CA ILE A 67 4.63 2.93 18.30
C ILE A 67 5.53 1.74 18.01
N MET A 68 6.63 1.95 17.28
CA MET A 68 7.60 0.89 16.96
C MET A 68 8.16 0.18 18.19
N ASN A 69 8.33 0.88 19.29
CA ASN A 69 8.84 0.31 20.55
C ASN A 69 7.76 -0.39 21.37
N THR A 70 6.49 -0.23 21.01
CA THR A 70 5.35 -0.75 21.79
C THR A 70 4.85 -2.09 21.26
N VAL A 71 4.93 -2.33 19.94
CA VAL A 71 4.41 -3.54 19.30
C VAL A 71 5.52 -4.41 18.72
N SER A 72 5.25 -5.70 18.60
CA SER A 72 6.15 -6.69 17.97
C SER A 72 5.87 -6.91 16.48
N ILE A 73 4.66 -6.57 16.04
CA ILE A 73 4.26 -6.63 14.63
C ILE A 73 4.88 -5.49 13.80
N PRO A 74 4.94 -5.62 12.46
CA PRO A 74 5.45 -4.56 11.59
C PRO A 74 4.74 -3.23 11.79
N VAL A 75 5.51 -2.15 11.74
CA VAL A 75 5.00 -0.77 11.73
C VAL A 75 5.28 -0.14 10.38
N MET A 76 4.25 0.42 9.79
CA MET A 76 4.28 1.14 8.53
C MET A 76 4.07 2.63 8.78
N ALA A 77 4.60 3.48 7.92
CA ALA A 77 4.35 4.93 7.97
C ALA A 77 4.28 5.51 6.56
N LYS A 78 3.59 6.67 6.44
CA LYS A 78 3.33 7.32 5.17
C LYS A 78 4.32 8.43 4.87
N VAL A 79 4.70 8.54 3.59
CA VAL A 79 5.42 9.69 3.04
C VAL A 79 4.61 10.33 1.91
N ARG A 80 4.84 11.59 1.64
CA ARG A 80 4.24 12.29 0.52
C ARG A 80 4.76 11.74 -0.81
N ILE A 81 3.92 11.72 -1.83
CA ILE A 81 4.33 11.33 -3.19
C ILE A 81 5.52 12.19 -3.64
N GLY A 82 6.60 11.55 -4.10
CA GLY A 82 7.83 12.19 -4.59
C GLY A 82 8.77 12.71 -3.50
N HIS A 83 8.41 12.61 -2.22
CA HIS A 83 9.24 13.14 -1.15
C HIS A 83 10.27 12.12 -0.65
N PHE A 84 11.33 11.93 -1.43
CA PHE A 84 12.38 10.94 -1.11
C PHE A 84 13.10 11.20 0.23
N VAL A 85 13.17 12.47 0.69
CA VAL A 85 13.80 12.78 2.00
C VAL A 85 12.94 12.29 3.18
N GLU A 86 11.60 12.40 3.10
CA GLU A 86 10.72 11.78 4.11
C GLU A 86 10.95 10.25 4.16
N ALA A 87 11.11 9.61 3.01
CA ALA A 87 11.41 8.18 2.95
C ALA A 87 12.78 7.85 3.56
N GLN A 88 13.80 8.67 3.30
CA GLN A 88 15.13 8.52 3.93
C GLN A 88 15.07 8.65 5.45
N ILE A 89 14.25 9.57 5.98
CA ILE A 89 14.04 9.72 7.42
C ILE A 89 13.42 8.45 8.00
N LEU A 90 12.36 7.92 7.36
CA LEU A 90 11.69 6.70 7.82
C LEU A 90 12.65 5.49 7.77
N GLU A 91 13.41 5.33 6.70
CA GLU A 91 14.42 4.27 6.61
C GLU A 91 15.48 4.42 7.71
N ALA A 92 15.97 5.64 7.98
CA ALA A 92 16.97 5.91 9.00
C ALA A 92 16.48 5.59 10.42
N ILE A 93 15.19 5.73 10.70
CA ILE A 93 14.63 5.34 12.01
C ILE A 93 14.28 3.85 12.10
N GLY A 94 14.46 3.09 11.01
CA GLY A 94 14.25 1.65 10.98
C GLY A 94 12.78 1.24 10.84
N ILE A 95 11.97 2.01 10.10
CA ILE A 95 10.58 1.63 9.79
C ILE A 95 10.54 0.30 9.01
N ASP A 96 9.51 -0.50 9.18
CA ASP A 96 9.42 -1.81 8.52
C ASP A 96 8.89 -1.74 7.09
N CYS A 97 8.02 -0.75 6.80
CA CYS A 97 7.49 -0.51 5.45
C CYS A 97 7.09 0.96 5.30
N ILE A 98 7.24 1.50 4.10
CA ILE A 98 6.89 2.88 3.75
C ILE A 98 5.70 2.87 2.80
N ASP A 99 4.66 3.66 3.09
CA ASP A 99 3.55 3.92 2.17
C ASP A 99 3.77 5.29 1.51
N GLU A 100 4.12 5.30 0.22
CA GLU A 100 4.13 6.51 -0.59
C GLU A 100 2.68 6.83 -0.97
N SER A 101 2.08 7.79 -0.27
CA SER A 101 0.63 7.87 -0.13
C SER A 101 0.01 9.12 -0.70
N GLU A 102 -1.04 8.92 -1.49
CA GLU A 102 -1.92 9.96 -2.03
C GLU A 102 -2.80 10.63 -0.98
N VAL A 103 -2.92 10.07 0.24
CA VAL A 103 -3.70 10.71 1.31
C VAL A 103 -2.97 11.89 1.93
N LEU A 104 -1.65 11.96 1.80
CA LEU A 104 -0.86 13.14 2.14
C LEU A 104 -0.80 14.10 0.96
N SER A 105 -0.48 15.36 1.22
CA SER A 105 -0.28 16.35 0.15
C SER A 105 0.94 15.95 -0.68
N PRO A 106 0.84 15.79 -2.00
CA PRO A 106 1.99 15.43 -2.81
C PRO A 106 3.10 16.50 -2.71
N ALA A 107 4.33 16.06 -2.70
CA ALA A 107 5.51 16.95 -2.81
C ALA A 107 5.92 17.13 -4.26
N ASP A 108 5.62 16.15 -5.10
CA ASP A 108 5.87 16.17 -6.54
C ASP A 108 4.66 15.63 -7.29
N ASN A 109 4.22 16.34 -8.33
CA ASN A 109 3.08 15.93 -9.15
C ASN A 109 3.49 15.09 -10.37
N VAL A 110 4.78 14.96 -10.63
CA VAL A 110 5.34 14.30 -11.80
C VAL A 110 6.06 13.01 -11.41
N TYR A 111 6.94 13.08 -10.43
CA TYR A 111 7.82 11.98 -10.07
C TYR A 111 7.42 11.33 -8.74
N HIS A 112 7.35 10.00 -8.74
CA HIS A 112 7.32 9.19 -7.53
C HIS A 112 8.74 8.93 -7.03
N VAL A 113 8.86 8.50 -5.78
CA VAL A 113 10.15 8.07 -5.22
C VAL A 113 10.67 6.86 -5.98
N ASP A 114 11.95 6.86 -6.34
CA ASP A 114 12.64 5.65 -6.83
C ASP A 114 12.89 4.69 -5.65
N LYS A 115 12.02 3.71 -5.53
CA LYS A 115 11.99 2.76 -4.42
C LYS A 115 13.11 1.71 -4.49
N ASN A 116 13.73 1.57 -5.67
CA ASN A 116 14.86 0.66 -5.86
C ASN A 116 16.13 1.13 -5.14
N THR A 117 16.18 2.41 -4.75
CA THR A 117 17.32 3.00 -4.00
C THR A 117 17.23 2.75 -2.49
N PHE A 118 16.12 2.19 -1.99
CA PHE A 118 15.86 1.93 -0.59
C PHE A 118 15.95 0.42 -0.26
N LYS A 119 16.35 0.11 0.96
CA LYS A 119 16.28 -1.25 1.52
C LYS A 119 14.92 -1.55 2.09
N THR A 120 14.25 -0.53 2.65
CA THR A 120 12.91 -0.64 3.22
C THR A 120 11.88 -0.84 2.11
N PRO A 121 10.98 -1.85 2.22
CA PRO A 121 9.94 -2.07 1.22
C PRO A 121 8.91 -0.93 1.20
N PHE A 122 8.36 -0.69 0.01
CA PHE A 122 7.30 0.29 -0.21
C PHE A 122 5.98 -0.36 -0.60
N VAL A 123 4.88 0.23 -0.11
CA VAL A 123 3.54 0.03 -0.62
C VAL A 123 3.07 1.30 -1.33
N CYS A 124 2.28 1.13 -2.39
CA CYS A 124 1.66 2.23 -3.14
C CYS A 124 0.20 1.92 -3.44
N GLY A 125 -0.62 2.97 -3.51
CA GLY A 125 -1.98 2.88 -4.00
C GLY A 125 -2.06 2.76 -5.52
N ALA A 126 -3.05 2.01 -6.02
CA ALA A 126 -3.39 1.94 -7.43
C ALA A 126 -4.90 1.79 -7.65
N ARG A 127 -5.41 2.37 -8.73
CA ARG A 127 -6.83 2.32 -9.13
C ARG A 127 -7.10 1.33 -10.25
N ASP A 128 -6.06 0.99 -11.00
CA ASP A 128 -6.10 0.13 -12.19
C ASP A 128 -4.77 -0.64 -12.32
N LEU A 129 -4.74 -1.60 -13.24
CA LEU A 129 -3.57 -2.46 -13.46
C LEU A 129 -2.37 -1.66 -13.99
N GLY A 130 -2.58 -0.71 -14.88
CA GLY A 130 -1.51 0.12 -15.41
C GLY A 130 -0.82 0.92 -14.31
N GLU A 131 -1.58 1.58 -13.43
CA GLU A 131 -1.04 2.30 -12.28
C GLU A 131 -0.28 1.34 -11.33
N ALA A 132 -0.86 0.17 -11.03
CA ALA A 132 -0.21 -0.83 -10.18
C ALA A 132 1.15 -1.27 -10.75
N LEU A 133 1.21 -1.60 -12.04
CA LEU A 133 2.44 -2.05 -12.69
C LEU A 133 3.48 -0.93 -12.80
N ARG A 134 3.08 0.34 -12.99
CA ARG A 134 4.01 1.47 -12.93
C ARG A 134 4.65 1.61 -11.55
N ARG A 135 3.86 1.52 -10.47
CA ARG A 135 4.40 1.55 -9.09
C ARG A 135 5.33 0.36 -8.83
N ILE A 136 5.00 -0.82 -9.33
CA ILE A 136 5.86 -2.01 -9.21
C ILE A 136 7.17 -1.82 -9.98
N SER A 137 7.16 -1.23 -11.18
CA SER A 137 8.37 -0.95 -11.94
C SER A 137 9.29 0.06 -11.24
N GLU A 138 8.72 0.96 -10.43
CA GLU A 138 9.47 1.89 -9.57
C GLU A 138 9.98 1.24 -8.27
N GLY A 139 9.70 -0.04 -8.04
CA GLY A 139 10.20 -0.81 -6.91
C GLY A 139 9.21 -1.08 -5.79
N ALA A 140 7.92 -0.75 -5.91
CA ALA A 140 6.91 -1.09 -4.91
C ALA A 140 6.85 -2.61 -4.69
N LYS A 141 6.80 -3.04 -3.41
CA LYS A 141 6.73 -4.45 -2.99
C LYS A 141 5.34 -4.89 -2.56
N MET A 142 4.40 -3.96 -2.50
CA MET A 142 2.98 -4.20 -2.24
C MET A 142 2.15 -3.12 -2.93
N ILE A 143 0.98 -3.50 -3.41
CA ILE A 143 -0.04 -2.59 -3.96
C ILE A 143 -1.26 -2.62 -3.03
N ARG A 144 -1.96 -1.51 -2.92
CA ARG A 144 -3.27 -1.38 -2.28
C ARG A 144 -4.24 -0.59 -3.13
N THR A 145 -5.53 -0.77 -2.92
CA THR A 145 -6.54 0.11 -3.49
C THR A 145 -6.43 1.52 -2.89
N LYS A 146 -6.95 2.52 -3.58
CA LYS A 146 -6.90 3.92 -3.13
C LYS A 146 -8.14 4.38 -2.37
N GLY A 147 -9.15 3.66 -2.18
CA GLY A 147 -10.43 3.97 -1.53
C GLY A 147 -10.54 5.26 -0.69
N GLU A 148 -11.63 5.40 0.02
CA GLU A 148 -11.91 6.55 0.90
C GLU A 148 -11.52 6.24 2.35
N ALA A 149 -10.23 6.27 2.66
CA ALA A 149 -9.70 5.91 3.98
C ALA A 149 -10.33 6.74 5.11
N GLY A 150 -10.73 6.07 6.20
CA GLY A 150 -11.30 6.68 7.40
C GLY A 150 -12.79 7.02 7.31
N THR A 151 -13.46 6.77 6.18
CA THR A 151 -14.89 7.12 6.00
C THR A 151 -15.85 5.97 6.26
N GLY A 152 -15.38 4.71 6.21
CA GLY A 152 -16.24 3.52 6.21
C GLY A 152 -16.96 3.28 4.89
N ASP A 153 -16.67 4.05 3.83
CA ASP A 153 -17.21 3.86 2.49
C ASP A 153 -16.25 3.06 1.61
N VAL A 154 -16.60 1.80 1.34
CA VAL A 154 -15.77 0.86 0.55
C VAL A 154 -15.98 0.95 -0.96
N VAL A 155 -16.92 1.78 -1.46
CA VAL A 155 -17.31 1.81 -2.88
C VAL A 155 -16.11 2.01 -3.80
N GLN A 156 -15.21 2.94 -3.48
CA GLN A 156 -14.02 3.19 -4.30
C GLN A 156 -13.02 2.04 -4.23
N ALA A 157 -12.80 1.46 -3.05
CA ALA A 157 -11.94 0.29 -2.90
C ALA A 157 -12.46 -0.91 -3.71
N VAL A 158 -13.77 -1.17 -3.66
CA VAL A 158 -14.45 -2.20 -4.47
C VAL A 158 -14.25 -1.93 -5.96
N LYS A 159 -14.47 -0.69 -6.40
CA LYS A 159 -14.28 -0.28 -7.81
C LYS A 159 -12.85 -0.56 -8.27
N HIS A 160 -11.86 -0.13 -7.52
CA HIS A 160 -10.44 -0.31 -7.87
C HIS A 160 -10.06 -1.79 -7.90
N MET A 161 -10.49 -2.58 -6.91
CA MET A 161 -10.20 -4.01 -6.88
C MET A 161 -10.83 -4.72 -8.08
N ARG A 162 -12.10 -4.43 -8.40
CA ARG A 162 -12.77 -5.00 -9.58
C ARG A 162 -12.09 -4.59 -10.88
N THR A 163 -11.67 -3.33 -10.99
CA THR A 163 -10.94 -2.83 -12.18
C THR A 163 -9.65 -3.62 -12.37
N ILE A 164 -8.80 -3.70 -11.36
CA ILE A 164 -7.54 -4.45 -11.43
C ILE A 164 -7.79 -5.92 -11.79
N GLN A 165 -8.75 -6.59 -11.13
CA GLN A 165 -9.06 -8.00 -11.41
C GLN A 165 -9.63 -8.23 -12.82
N ASN A 166 -10.44 -7.28 -13.33
CA ASN A 166 -10.96 -7.35 -14.70
C ASN A 166 -9.84 -7.18 -15.72
N GLU A 167 -8.96 -6.23 -15.52
CA GLU A 167 -7.82 -5.97 -16.40
C GLU A 167 -6.80 -7.12 -16.37
N ILE A 168 -6.56 -7.74 -15.22
CA ILE A 168 -5.76 -8.98 -15.14
C ILE A 168 -6.38 -10.08 -16.00
N ARG A 169 -7.70 -10.32 -15.85
CA ARG A 169 -8.40 -11.34 -16.67
C ARG A 169 -8.32 -11.01 -18.17
N TYR A 170 -8.44 -9.74 -18.51
CA TYR A 170 -8.29 -9.29 -19.90
C TYR A 170 -6.89 -9.61 -20.42
N VAL A 171 -5.83 -9.22 -19.71
CA VAL A 171 -4.43 -9.50 -20.10
C VAL A 171 -4.19 -11.01 -20.26
N VAL A 172 -4.74 -11.84 -19.36
CA VAL A 172 -4.62 -13.31 -19.44
C VAL A 172 -5.29 -13.88 -20.69
N SER A 173 -6.38 -13.25 -21.17
CA SER A 173 -7.13 -13.69 -22.34
C SER A 173 -6.49 -13.35 -23.70
N LEU A 174 -5.49 -12.47 -23.70
CA LEU A 174 -4.83 -12.01 -24.93
C LEU A 174 -3.87 -13.05 -25.50
N ARG A 175 -3.58 -12.93 -26.78
CA ARG A 175 -2.48 -13.66 -27.42
C ARG A 175 -1.14 -12.99 -27.08
N GLU A 176 -0.06 -13.75 -27.14
CA GLU A 176 1.28 -13.22 -26.81
C GLU A 176 1.69 -12.04 -27.69
N ASP A 177 1.31 -12.05 -28.98
CA ASP A 177 1.62 -10.96 -29.92
C ASP A 177 0.87 -9.65 -29.62
N GLU A 178 -0.24 -9.71 -28.87
CA GLU A 178 -1.02 -8.55 -28.44
C GLU A 178 -0.44 -7.85 -27.19
N LEU A 179 0.40 -8.53 -26.43
CA LEU A 179 0.93 -8.01 -25.14
C LEU A 179 1.80 -6.75 -25.31
N TYR A 180 2.50 -6.61 -26.44
CA TYR A 180 3.28 -5.40 -26.73
C TYR A 180 2.42 -4.14 -26.83
N HIS A 181 1.20 -4.28 -27.39
CA HIS A 181 0.25 -3.18 -27.47
C HIS A 181 -0.20 -2.75 -26.07
N ILE A 182 -0.56 -3.71 -25.22
CA ILE A 182 -1.01 -3.44 -23.84
C ILE A 182 0.10 -2.81 -23.00
N ALA A 183 1.35 -3.26 -23.15
CA ALA A 183 2.48 -2.65 -22.46
C ALA A 183 2.63 -1.17 -22.81
N LYS A 184 2.46 -0.80 -24.08
CA LYS A 184 2.47 0.59 -24.56
C LYS A 184 1.27 1.39 -24.05
N GLU A 185 0.07 0.80 -24.10
CA GLU A 185 -1.17 1.45 -23.64
C GLU A 185 -1.09 1.75 -22.12
N TYR A 186 -0.65 0.80 -21.33
CA TYR A 186 -0.50 0.97 -19.87
C TYR A 186 0.76 1.73 -19.47
N GLN A 187 1.67 2.00 -20.42
CA GLN A 187 2.95 2.68 -20.18
C GLN A 187 3.79 1.94 -19.13
N VAL A 188 3.97 0.64 -19.31
CA VAL A 188 4.69 -0.23 -18.38
C VAL A 188 5.71 -1.10 -19.13
N PRO A 189 6.75 -1.61 -18.44
CA PRO A 189 7.67 -2.60 -18.99
C PRO A 189 6.93 -3.85 -19.50
N TYR A 190 7.30 -4.34 -20.67
CA TYR A 190 6.71 -5.51 -21.30
C TYR A 190 6.74 -6.75 -20.38
N GLU A 191 7.84 -6.92 -19.65
CA GLU A 191 8.07 -8.04 -18.75
C GLU A 191 7.00 -8.14 -17.64
N LEU A 192 6.47 -6.99 -17.19
CA LEU A 192 5.39 -6.98 -16.19
C LEU A 192 4.06 -7.43 -16.79
N ILE A 193 3.74 -7.03 -18.03
CA ILE A 193 2.55 -7.53 -18.73
C ILE A 193 2.68 -9.02 -18.99
N GLN A 194 3.85 -9.48 -19.43
CA GLN A 194 4.12 -10.90 -19.63
C GLN A 194 3.99 -11.70 -18.33
N TYR A 195 4.44 -11.14 -17.20
CA TYR A 195 4.25 -11.77 -15.89
C TYR A 195 2.76 -11.94 -15.57
N VAL A 196 1.96 -10.86 -15.72
CA VAL A 196 0.52 -10.90 -15.45
C VAL A 196 -0.17 -11.91 -16.37
N HIS A 197 0.15 -11.90 -17.66
CA HIS A 197 -0.39 -12.84 -18.64
C HIS A 197 -0.15 -14.31 -18.23
N LYS A 198 1.07 -14.64 -17.82
CA LYS A 198 1.45 -16.01 -17.43
C LYS A 198 0.89 -16.45 -16.08
N ASN A 199 0.81 -15.55 -15.12
CA ASN A 199 0.52 -15.88 -13.72
C ASN A 199 -0.90 -15.51 -13.27
N GLY A 200 -1.63 -14.71 -14.01
CA GLY A 200 -2.98 -14.27 -13.68
C GLY A 200 -3.06 -13.43 -12.40
N LYS A 201 -1.97 -12.76 -12.02
CA LYS A 201 -1.87 -11.94 -10.80
C LYS A 201 -0.73 -10.93 -10.88
N LEU A 202 -0.73 -9.95 -9.97
CA LEU A 202 0.42 -9.07 -9.77
C LEU A 202 1.64 -9.83 -9.24
N PRO A 203 2.88 -9.37 -9.53
CA PRO A 203 4.10 -9.96 -8.96
C PRO A 203 4.29 -9.67 -7.46
N VAL A 204 3.47 -8.78 -6.89
CA VAL A 204 3.47 -8.39 -5.48
C VAL A 204 2.07 -8.52 -4.89
N PRO A 205 1.91 -8.62 -3.55
CA PRO A 205 0.58 -8.66 -2.93
C PRO A 205 -0.27 -7.43 -3.26
N ASN A 206 -1.59 -7.66 -3.44
CA ASN A 206 -2.58 -6.61 -3.66
C ASN A 206 -3.58 -6.56 -2.50
N PHE A 207 -3.52 -5.49 -1.73
CA PHE A 207 -4.35 -5.29 -0.54
C PHE A 207 -5.54 -4.39 -0.83
N SER A 208 -6.62 -4.60 -0.08
CA SER A 208 -7.71 -3.64 0.00
C SER A 208 -7.39 -2.54 1.00
N ALA A 209 -7.58 -1.29 0.61
CA ALA A 209 -7.47 -0.15 1.50
C ALA A 209 -8.51 0.92 1.13
N GLY A 210 -8.93 1.68 2.15
CA GLY A 210 -9.84 2.79 2.00
C GLY A 210 -11.31 2.43 2.25
N GLY A 211 -11.79 2.78 3.44
CA GLY A 211 -13.19 2.63 3.83
C GLY A 211 -13.58 1.25 4.38
N VAL A 212 -12.63 0.33 4.55
CA VAL A 212 -12.89 -0.96 5.20
C VAL A 212 -13.07 -0.73 6.70
N ALA A 213 -14.28 -0.92 7.21
CA ALA A 213 -14.63 -0.62 8.60
C ALA A 213 -15.15 -1.83 9.36
N THR A 214 -15.65 -2.85 8.69
CA THR A 214 -16.28 -4.01 9.32
C THR A 214 -15.68 -5.33 8.83
N PRO A 215 -15.83 -6.43 9.58
CA PRO A 215 -15.43 -7.76 9.09
C PRO A 215 -16.14 -8.16 7.79
N ALA A 216 -17.39 -7.69 7.58
CA ALA A 216 -18.13 -7.94 6.35
C ALA A 216 -17.49 -7.22 5.14
N ASP A 217 -17.00 -5.98 5.30
CA ASP A 217 -16.27 -5.27 4.27
C ASP A 217 -14.96 -6.00 3.92
N ALA A 218 -14.22 -6.44 4.94
CA ALA A 218 -13.00 -7.22 4.75
C ALA A 218 -13.28 -8.53 3.99
N ALA A 219 -14.34 -9.25 4.37
CA ALA A 219 -14.76 -10.48 3.68
C ALA A 219 -15.17 -10.20 2.22
N LEU A 220 -15.89 -9.11 1.95
CA LEU A 220 -16.23 -8.67 0.60
C LEU A 220 -14.96 -8.46 -0.23
N MET A 221 -14.01 -7.68 0.27
CA MET A 221 -12.78 -7.39 -0.45
C MET A 221 -11.94 -8.63 -0.71
N ARG A 222 -11.86 -9.56 0.26
CA ARG A 222 -11.20 -10.86 0.08
C ARG A 222 -11.84 -11.69 -1.04
N GLN A 223 -13.16 -11.74 -1.10
CA GLN A 223 -13.87 -12.47 -2.16
C GLN A 223 -13.73 -11.79 -3.54
N LEU A 224 -13.45 -10.48 -3.58
CA LEU A 224 -13.14 -9.74 -4.81
C LEU A 224 -11.70 -9.93 -5.28
N GLY A 225 -10.84 -10.58 -4.50
CA GLY A 225 -9.46 -10.91 -4.89
C GLY A 225 -8.38 -10.14 -4.13
N ALA A 226 -8.71 -9.40 -3.07
CA ALA A 226 -7.71 -8.81 -2.19
C ALA A 226 -6.94 -9.92 -1.44
N GLU A 227 -5.65 -9.70 -1.23
CA GLU A 227 -4.77 -10.63 -0.51
C GLU A 227 -4.60 -10.28 0.98
N GLY A 228 -5.23 -9.16 1.38
CA GLY A 228 -5.29 -8.67 2.76
C GLY A 228 -6.06 -7.39 2.82
#